data_dc2bd70a225f940e8e0ed203feadc8c7
#
_entry.id   dc2bd70a225f940e8e0ed203feadc8c7
#
_cell.length_a   1.000
_cell.length_b   1.000
_cell.length_c   1.000
_cell.angle_alpha   90.00
_cell.angle_beta   90.00
_cell.angle_gamma   90.00
#
_symmetry.space_group_name_H-M   'P 1'
#
loop_
_entity.id
_entity.type
_entity.pdbx_description
1 polymer ?
#
loop_
_entity_poly.entity_id
_entity_poly.type
_entity_poly.pdbx_seq_one_letter_code
_entity_poly.pdbx_strand_id
1 'polypeptide(L)'
;MILKNIFIPLLTVIVLMSACKKEEEVVQQRDVQEQAIEDSQTIEAFLESHYYNYEDFQDPDFKDAIVFDTLSGNNSTKTPLINQVIKKIISVKTSDGSFVDHNLYYLVAREGVGASPSSVDSTYLSYEGLLTNNFVFDSSTSPVWFDLTQVVRGFREAMPNFKAGEYTVNEDNTIAFSGYGQGAFFIPSGLGYFSSTAGSIPAYSPLIFKVNLFVINETDHDGDGIPSSQEYDNDGDGVQDDTDGDGIPDYLDAN
;
A
#
# COMPACT_ATOMS: atom_id res chain seq x y z
N MET A 1 87.59 39.37 5.91
CA MET A 1 86.86 38.17 5.60
C MET A 1 85.36 38.46 5.85
N ILE A 2 84.63 38.72 4.74
CA ILE A 2 83.31 39.31 4.76
C ILE A 2 82.29 38.18 4.55
N LEU A 3 81.47 37.86 5.59
CA LEU A 3 80.38 36.94 5.48
C LEU A 3 79.15 37.64 4.82
N LYS A 4 78.77 37.17 3.66
CA LYS A 4 77.48 37.59 3.00
C LYS A 4 76.31 36.81 3.57
N ASN A 5 75.40 37.53 4.21
CA ASN A 5 74.10 37.01 4.59
C ASN A 5 73.23 36.85 3.34
N ILE A 6 72.77 35.63 3.08
CA ILE A 6 71.82 35.33 2.04
C ILE A 6 70.44 35.28 2.73
N PHE A 7 69.60 36.27 2.43
CA PHE A 7 68.15 36.28 2.80
C PHE A 7 67.42 35.47 1.76
N ILE A 8 66.81 34.36 2.18
CA ILE A 8 65.87 33.57 1.36
C ILE A 8 64.42 34.03 1.74
N PRO A 9 63.65 34.61 0.82
CA PRO A 9 62.26 34.89 1.10
C PRO A 9 61.41 33.62 1.09
N LEU A 10 60.78 33.33 2.21
CA LEU A 10 59.77 32.27 2.38
C LEU A 10 58.48 32.64 1.64
N LEU A 11 58.28 32.09 0.46
CA LEU A 11 57.04 32.28 -0.32
C LEU A 11 55.92 31.41 0.29
N THR A 12 55.04 32.05 1.07
CA THR A 12 53.84 31.37 1.65
C THR A 12 52.77 31.24 0.57
N VAL A 13 52.60 30.04 0.04
CA VAL A 13 51.49 29.72 -0.89
C VAL A 13 50.22 29.53 -0.06
N ILE A 14 49.32 30.50 -0.10
CA ILE A 14 47.95 30.37 0.46
C ILE A 14 47.14 29.55 -0.55
N VAL A 15 46.88 28.28 -0.26
CA VAL A 15 45.94 27.44 -0.99
C VAL A 15 44.52 27.82 -0.51
N LEU A 16 43.80 28.57 -1.32
CA LEU A 16 42.35 28.82 -1.14
C LEU A 16 41.60 27.53 -1.47
N MET A 17 41.27 26.76 -0.45
CA MET A 17 40.35 25.66 -0.55
C MET A 17 38.93 26.27 -0.77
N SER A 18 38.52 26.38 -2.04
CA SER A 18 37.13 26.60 -2.40
C SER A 18 36.34 25.32 -2.03
N ALA A 19 35.78 25.26 -0.84
CA ALA A 19 34.79 24.26 -0.50
C ALA A 19 33.51 24.59 -1.30
N CYS A 20 33.32 23.94 -2.45
CA CYS A 20 32.01 23.85 -3.05
C CYS A 20 31.09 23.16 -2.05
N LYS A 21 30.28 23.94 -1.32
CA LYS A 21 29.05 23.42 -0.72
C LYS A 21 28.19 22.98 -1.89
N LYS A 22 28.04 21.67 -2.09
CA LYS A 22 26.96 21.11 -2.87
C LYS A 22 25.68 21.55 -2.14
N GLU A 23 24.97 22.53 -2.67
CA GLU A 23 23.60 22.79 -2.24
C GLU A 23 22.87 21.47 -2.49
N GLU A 24 22.46 20.79 -1.41
CA GLU A 24 21.47 19.72 -1.53
C GLU A 24 20.23 20.42 -2.07
N GLU A 25 19.84 20.12 -3.31
CA GLU A 25 18.55 20.48 -3.83
C GLU A 25 17.54 19.91 -2.85
N VAL A 26 16.91 20.78 -2.06
CA VAL A 26 15.74 20.44 -1.26
C VAL A 26 14.67 20.09 -2.29
N VAL A 27 14.49 18.81 -2.57
CA VAL A 27 13.39 18.35 -3.41
C VAL A 27 12.12 18.77 -2.69
N GLN A 28 11.50 19.81 -3.20
CA GLN A 28 10.26 20.33 -2.61
C GLN A 28 9.20 19.23 -2.73
N GLN A 29 8.68 18.78 -1.60
CA GLN A 29 7.61 17.81 -1.56
C GLN A 29 6.39 18.39 -2.29
N ARG A 30 5.75 17.59 -3.14
CA ARG A 30 4.53 18.02 -3.85
C ARG A 30 3.42 18.31 -2.86
N ASP A 31 2.54 19.23 -3.21
CA ASP A 31 1.32 19.47 -2.46
C ASP A 31 0.47 18.19 -2.39
N VAL A 32 -0.05 17.88 -1.21
CA VAL A 32 -0.77 16.62 -0.96
C VAL A 32 -2.09 16.59 -1.72
N GLN A 33 -2.79 17.74 -1.79
CA GLN A 33 -4.07 17.83 -2.50
C GLN A 33 -3.87 17.72 -4.03
N GLU A 34 -2.86 18.40 -4.57
CA GLU A 34 -2.53 18.30 -6.00
C GLU A 34 -2.13 16.89 -6.36
N GLN A 35 -1.32 16.22 -5.53
CA GLN A 35 -0.91 14.83 -5.76
C GLN A 35 -2.10 13.87 -5.67
N ALA A 36 -3.05 14.05 -4.75
CA ALA A 36 -4.24 13.22 -4.65
C ALA A 36 -5.11 13.30 -5.91
N ILE A 37 -5.18 14.48 -6.54
CA ILE A 37 -5.87 14.66 -7.83
C ILE A 37 -5.12 13.95 -8.96
N GLU A 38 -3.79 14.08 -9.05
CA GLU A 38 -2.94 13.42 -10.06
C GLU A 38 -3.03 11.90 -9.94
N ASP A 39 -2.99 11.38 -8.72
CA ASP A 39 -3.14 9.94 -8.45
C ASP A 39 -4.51 9.42 -8.90
N SER A 40 -5.58 10.15 -8.59
CA SER A 40 -6.93 9.79 -9.03
C SER A 40 -7.03 9.72 -10.55
N GLN A 41 -6.49 10.72 -11.25
CA GLN A 41 -6.46 10.75 -12.72
C GLN A 41 -5.65 9.58 -13.30
N THR A 42 -4.51 9.27 -12.68
CA THR A 42 -3.64 8.17 -13.11
C THR A 42 -4.33 6.81 -12.92
N ILE A 43 -4.97 6.59 -11.76
CA ILE A 43 -5.71 5.36 -11.48
C ILE A 43 -6.93 5.25 -12.42
N GLU A 44 -7.72 6.31 -12.57
CA GLU A 44 -8.90 6.32 -13.42
C GLU A 44 -8.53 6.05 -14.90
N ALA A 45 -7.43 6.62 -15.41
CA ALA A 45 -6.93 6.33 -16.75
C ALA A 45 -6.55 4.85 -16.94
N PHE A 46 -5.95 4.23 -15.93
CA PHE A 46 -5.70 2.78 -15.94
C PHE A 46 -7.03 2.01 -15.96
N LEU A 47 -7.97 2.35 -15.09
CA LEU A 47 -9.27 1.69 -14.97
C LEU A 47 -10.13 1.83 -16.25
N GLU A 48 -10.03 2.95 -16.95
CA GLU A 48 -10.73 3.21 -18.21
C GLU A 48 -10.12 2.44 -19.39
N SER A 49 -8.80 2.20 -19.36
CA SER A 49 -8.07 1.57 -20.48
C SER A 49 -7.88 0.07 -20.34
N HIS A 50 -8.20 -0.50 -19.18
CA HIS A 50 -8.01 -1.92 -18.88
C HIS A 50 -9.32 -2.61 -18.50
N TYR A 51 -9.33 -3.94 -18.67
CA TYR A 51 -10.35 -4.86 -18.15
C TYR A 51 -9.65 -6.01 -17.44
N TYR A 52 -10.39 -6.84 -16.70
CA TYR A 52 -9.87 -8.09 -16.17
C TYR A 52 -10.60 -9.29 -16.80
N ASN A 53 -10.07 -10.46 -16.62
CA ASN A 53 -10.61 -11.72 -17.13
C ASN A 53 -11.92 -12.13 -16.43
N TYR A 54 -12.91 -11.23 -16.35
CA TYR A 54 -14.18 -11.40 -15.61
C TYR A 54 -15.03 -12.56 -16.14
N GLU A 55 -14.84 -12.98 -17.38
CA GLU A 55 -15.57 -14.12 -17.97
C GLU A 55 -15.14 -15.43 -17.32
N ASP A 56 -13.86 -15.58 -16.96
CA ASP A 56 -13.33 -16.76 -16.28
C ASP A 56 -13.92 -16.90 -14.88
N PHE A 57 -14.19 -15.77 -14.20
CA PHE A 57 -14.81 -15.74 -12.88
C PHE A 57 -16.30 -16.11 -12.86
N GLN A 58 -16.92 -16.35 -14.02
CA GLN A 58 -18.27 -16.95 -14.11
C GLN A 58 -18.22 -18.46 -13.83
N ASP A 59 -17.06 -19.09 -13.99
CA ASP A 59 -16.84 -20.49 -13.60
C ASP A 59 -16.55 -20.54 -12.08
N PRO A 60 -17.38 -21.22 -11.28
CA PRO A 60 -17.14 -21.36 -9.84
C PRO A 60 -15.87 -22.16 -9.51
N ASP A 61 -15.39 -22.99 -10.44
CA ASP A 61 -14.19 -23.78 -10.27
C ASP A 61 -12.91 -23.09 -10.73
N PHE A 62 -13.02 -21.91 -11.35
CA PHE A 62 -11.87 -21.09 -11.73
C PHE A 62 -11.13 -20.60 -10.48
N LYS A 63 -9.82 -20.90 -10.39
CA LYS A 63 -8.97 -20.60 -9.21
C LYS A 63 -7.72 -19.79 -9.56
N ASP A 64 -7.54 -19.48 -10.85
CA ASP A 64 -6.38 -18.73 -11.30
C ASP A 64 -6.49 -17.24 -10.96
N ALA A 65 -5.41 -16.52 -11.19
CA ALA A 65 -5.29 -15.13 -10.80
C ALA A 65 -6.11 -14.19 -11.68
N ILE A 66 -6.42 -13.00 -11.14
CA ILE A 66 -6.89 -11.85 -11.92
C ILE A 66 -5.79 -11.44 -12.91
N VAL A 67 -6.17 -11.34 -14.18
CA VAL A 67 -5.30 -10.84 -15.26
C VAL A 67 -5.89 -9.55 -15.79
N PHE A 68 -5.09 -8.48 -15.80
CA PHE A 68 -5.44 -7.24 -16.47
C PHE A 68 -4.90 -7.23 -17.90
N ASP A 69 -5.71 -6.74 -18.82
CA ASP A 69 -5.32 -6.52 -20.22
C ASP A 69 -5.96 -5.23 -20.76
N THR A 70 -5.43 -4.71 -21.84
CA THR A 70 -5.86 -3.44 -22.43
C THR A 70 -7.10 -3.58 -23.28
N LEU A 71 -7.94 -2.55 -23.30
CA LEU A 71 -9.10 -2.40 -24.18
C LEU A 71 -8.67 -2.02 -25.59
N SER A 72 -7.92 -2.92 -26.26
CA SER A 72 -7.40 -2.69 -27.61
C SER A 72 -7.67 -3.88 -28.53
N GLY A 73 -7.71 -3.63 -29.83
CA GLY A 73 -7.92 -4.68 -30.83
C GLY A 73 -9.21 -5.49 -30.57
N ASN A 74 -9.06 -6.80 -30.39
CA ASN A 74 -10.19 -7.71 -30.13
C ASN A 74 -10.85 -7.49 -28.75
N ASN A 75 -10.19 -6.80 -27.85
CA ASN A 75 -10.67 -6.53 -26.49
C ASN A 75 -11.43 -5.20 -26.36
N SER A 76 -11.58 -4.43 -27.44
CA SER A 76 -12.19 -3.09 -27.43
C SER A 76 -13.66 -3.05 -26.99
N THR A 77 -14.34 -4.20 -26.97
CA THR A 77 -15.74 -4.34 -26.54
C THR A 77 -15.89 -4.90 -25.11
N LYS A 78 -14.78 -5.22 -24.44
CA LYS A 78 -14.81 -5.70 -23.07
C LYS A 78 -15.22 -4.58 -22.11
N THR A 79 -15.79 -4.95 -20.97
CA THR A 79 -16.21 -3.98 -19.96
C THR A 79 -14.96 -3.40 -19.25
N PRO A 80 -14.73 -2.08 -19.28
CA PRO A 80 -13.61 -1.46 -18.61
C PRO A 80 -13.70 -1.61 -17.08
N LEU A 81 -12.54 -1.64 -16.42
CA LEU A 81 -12.45 -1.77 -14.95
C LEU A 81 -13.19 -0.65 -14.22
N ILE A 82 -13.20 0.57 -14.76
CA ILE A 82 -13.87 1.70 -14.13
C ILE A 82 -15.37 1.46 -13.89
N ASN A 83 -16.00 0.61 -14.70
CA ASN A 83 -17.41 0.24 -14.56
C ASN A 83 -17.62 -0.98 -13.63
N GLN A 84 -16.55 -1.54 -13.09
CA GLN A 84 -16.58 -2.78 -12.30
C GLN A 84 -15.99 -2.59 -10.89
N VAL A 85 -15.32 -1.48 -10.64
CA VAL A 85 -14.73 -1.13 -9.33
C VAL A 85 -15.71 -0.33 -8.50
N ILE A 86 -15.50 -0.40 -7.18
CA ILE A 86 -16.17 0.45 -6.20
C ILE A 86 -15.14 1.48 -5.71
N LYS A 87 -15.57 2.74 -5.64
CA LYS A 87 -14.77 3.85 -5.12
C LYS A 87 -15.04 4.03 -3.62
N LYS A 88 -13.97 4.06 -2.83
CA LYS A 88 -13.97 4.39 -1.40
C LYS A 88 -13.15 5.66 -1.20
N ILE A 89 -13.70 6.66 -0.52
CA ILE A 89 -12.98 7.90 -0.17
C ILE A 89 -12.37 7.71 1.22
N ILE A 90 -11.07 7.99 1.33
CA ILE A 90 -10.33 7.96 2.58
C ILE A 90 -9.81 9.37 2.86
N SER A 91 -10.35 10.00 3.89
CA SER A 91 -9.87 11.32 4.36
C SER A 91 -8.63 11.14 5.23
N VAL A 92 -7.58 11.87 4.91
CA VAL A 92 -6.31 11.85 5.65
C VAL A 92 -6.06 13.24 6.23
N LYS A 93 -5.84 13.31 7.54
CA LYS A 93 -5.47 14.53 8.23
C LYS A 93 -4.03 14.91 7.89
N THR A 94 -3.82 16.12 7.44
CA THR A 94 -2.51 16.67 7.09
C THR A 94 -1.85 17.31 8.32
N SER A 95 -0.57 17.62 8.23
CA SER A 95 0.19 18.20 9.34
C SER A 95 -0.29 19.61 9.77
N ASP A 96 -1.00 20.33 8.89
CA ASP A 96 -1.63 21.63 9.20
C ASP A 96 -3.04 21.49 9.80
N GLY A 97 -3.53 20.24 9.97
CA GLY A 97 -4.83 19.91 10.53
C GLY A 97 -5.99 19.93 9.54
N SER A 98 -5.74 20.20 8.26
CA SER A 98 -6.73 20.04 7.20
C SER A 98 -6.90 18.56 6.82
N PHE A 99 -7.90 18.25 6.00
CA PHE A 99 -8.13 16.91 5.49
C PHE A 99 -7.99 16.90 3.98
N VAL A 100 -7.36 15.84 3.45
CA VAL A 100 -7.26 15.54 2.02
C VAL A 100 -7.92 14.20 1.74
N ASP A 101 -8.86 14.21 0.80
CA ASP A 101 -9.58 13.02 0.36
C ASP A 101 -8.77 12.26 -0.70
N HIS A 102 -8.57 10.97 -0.47
CA HIS A 102 -7.93 10.06 -1.39
C HIS A 102 -8.93 9.04 -1.94
N ASN A 103 -8.96 8.90 -3.27
CA ASN A 103 -9.82 7.93 -3.94
C ASN A 103 -9.12 6.56 -4.01
N LEU A 104 -9.57 5.62 -3.19
CA LEU A 104 -9.20 4.22 -3.27
C LEU A 104 -10.26 3.49 -4.08
N TYR A 105 -9.86 2.60 -5.00
CA TYR A 105 -10.79 1.77 -5.77
C TYR A 105 -10.54 0.30 -5.45
N TYR A 106 -11.61 -0.50 -5.41
CA TYR A 106 -11.48 -1.93 -5.25
C TYR A 106 -12.46 -2.70 -6.14
N LEU A 107 -12.03 -3.90 -6.53
CA LEU A 107 -12.76 -4.85 -7.35
C LEU A 107 -12.90 -6.15 -6.56
N VAL A 108 -14.11 -6.64 -6.37
CA VAL A 108 -14.37 -7.98 -5.88
C VAL A 108 -14.70 -8.86 -7.09
N ALA A 109 -13.71 -9.62 -7.57
CA ALA A 109 -13.88 -10.53 -8.70
C ALA A 109 -14.60 -11.80 -8.27
N ARG A 110 -14.34 -12.26 -7.03
CA ARG A 110 -15.03 -13.36 -6.36
C ARG A 110 -15.23 -13.01 -4.89
N GLU A 111 -16.47 -13.11 -4.43
CA GLU A 111 -16.81 -13.01 -3.01
C GLU A 111 -16.30 -14.25 -2.26
N GLY A 112 -15.65 -14.07 -1.12
CA GLY A 112 -15.32 -15.16 -0.22
C GLY A 112 -16.52 -15.62 0.60
N VAL A 113 -16.51 -16.86 1.08
CA VAL A 113 -17.63 -17.43 1.88
C VAL A 113 -17.47 -17.19 3.39
N GLY A 114 -16.29 -16.79 3.84
CA GLY A 114 -15.96 -16.52 5.23
C GLY A 114 -16.26 -15.09 5.66
N ALA A 115 -15.67 -14.68 6.78
CA ALA A 115 -15.78 -13.32 7.31
C ALA A 115 -14.81 -12.35 6.60
N SER A 116 -15.09 -11.05 6.73
CA SER A 116 -14.16 -9.98 6.37
C SER A 116 -13.23 -9.67 7.54
N PRO A 117 -11.96 -9.31 7.30
CA PRO A 117 -11.10 -8.79 8.34
C PRO A 117 -11.52 -7.38 8.76
N SER A 118 -11.16 -6.98 9.96
CA SER A 118 -11.05 -5.56 10.32
C SER A 118 -9.79 -4.94 9.67
N SER A 119 -9.58 -3.64 9.84
CA SER A 119 -8.38 -2.95 9.33
C SER A 119 -7.10 -3.25 10.14
N VAL A 120 -7.20 -3.97 11.25
CA VAL A 120 -6.10 -4.27 12.18
C VAL A 120 -5.88 -5.76 12.39
N ASP A 121 -6.66 -6.61 11.74
CA ASP A 121 -6.49 -8.05 11.81
C ASP A 121 -5.29 -8.55 11.02
N SER A 122 -4.93 -9.82 11.24
CA SER A 122 -3.98 -10.53 10.41
C SER A 122 -4.70 -11.29 9.28
N THR A 123 -4.13 -11.26 8.09
CA THR A 123 -4.69 -11.89 6.89
C THR A 123 -3.70 -12.85 6.26
N TYR A 124 -4.15 -14.06 5.91
CA TYR A 124 -3.38 -15.05 5.18
C TYR A 124 -3.79 -15.02 3.71
N LEU A 125 -2.90 -14.51 2.87
CA LEU A 125 -3.22 -14.20 1.48
C LEU A 125 -2.04 -14.45 0.54
N SER A 126 -2.33 -14.68 -0.74
CA SER A 126 -1.36 -14.52 -1.83
C SER A 126 -1.64 -13.20 -2.56
N TYR A 127 -0.61 -12.60 -3.14
CA TYR A 127 -0.74 -11.30 -3.77
C TYR A 127 0.23 -11.07 -4.91
N GLU A 128 -0.09 -10.08 -5.75
CA GLU A 128 0.80 -9.47 -6.72
C GLU A 128 0.62 -7.94 -6.66
N GLY A 129 1.71 -7.23 -6.39
CA GLY A 129 1.78 -5.78 -6.36
C GLY A 129 2.35 -5.21 -7.66
N LEU A 130 1.63 -4.28 -8.29
CA LEU A 130 1.96 -3.67 -9.58
C LEU A 130 1.94 -2.16 -9.50
N LEU A 131 2.74 -1.52 -10.36
CA LEU A 131 2.54 -0.12 -10.73
C LEU A 131 1.55 -0.01 -11.90
N THR A 132 1.04 1.19 -12.18
CA THR A 132 0.10 1.45 -13.28
C THR A 132 0.68 1.22 -14.69
N ASN A 133 1.99 1.00 -14.81
CA ASN A 133 2.65 0.56 -16.05
C ASN A 133 2.81 -0.97 -16.14
N ASN A 134 2.13 -1.73 -15.28
CA ASN A 134 2.19 -3.19 -15.15
C ASN A 134 3.55 -3.74 -14.67
N PHE A 135 4.43 -2.90 -14.13
CA PHE A 135 5.66 -3.38 -13.49
C PHE A 135 5.33 -4.04 -12.15
N VAL A 136 5.64 -5.32 -12.01
CA VAL A 136 5.48 -6.07 -10.75
C VAL A 136 6.62 -5.70 -9.81
N PHE A 137 6.31 -5.06 -8.68
CA PHE A 137 7.31 -4.66 -7.70
C PHE A 137 7.48 -5.68 -6.58
N ASP A 138 6.44 -6.49 -6.30
CA ASP A 138 6.46 -7.53 -5.29
C ASP A 138 5.35 -8.55 -5.54
N SER A 139 5.55 -9.81 -5.14
CA SER A 139 4.51 -10.84 -5.25
C SER A 139 4.83 -12.06 -4.38
N SER A 140 3.78 -12.75 -3.94
CA SER A 140 3.88 -14.08 -3.37
C SER A 140 2.72 -14.95 -3.84
N THR A 141 3.04 -16.01 -4.59
CA THR A 141 2.06 -17.03 -4.99
C THR A 141 1.79 -18.03 -3.87
N SER A 142 2.75 -18.22 -2.97
CA SER A 142 2.54 -18.95 -1.72
C SER A 142 1.91 -18.02 -0.70
N PRO A 143 0.80 -18.39 -0.05
CA PRO A 143 0.16 -17.51 0.92
C PRO A 143 1.09 -17.16 2.09
N VAL A 144 1.02 -15.91 2.51
CA VAL A 144 1.78 -15.33 3.62
C VAL A 144 0.84 -14.60 4.57
N TRP A 145 1.25 -14.50 5.84
CA TRP A 145 0.53 -13.69 6.82
C TRP A 145 0.94 -12.22 6.71
N PHE A 146 -0.06 -11.35 6.61
CA PHE A 146 0.10 -9.90 6.79
C PHE A 146 -0.69 -9.46 8.01
N ASP A 147 -0.01 -8.79 8.92
CA ASP A 147 -0.61 -7.95 9.94
C ASP A 147 -0.98 -6.62 9.28
N LEU A 148 -2.27 -6.27 9.27
CA LEU A 148 -2.77 -5.09 8.57
C LEU A 148 -2.33 -3.77 9.24
N THR A 149 -1.84 -3.81 10.47
CA THR A 149 -1.22 -2.63 11.11
C THR A 149 0.17 -2.31 10.54
N GLN A 150 0.83 -3.29 9.89
CA GLN A 150 2.19 -3.18 9.37
C GLN A 150 2.27 -2.95 7.86
N VAL A 151 1.12 -2.83 7.17
CA VAL A 151 1.07 -2.55 5.72
C VAL A 151 0.76 -1.08 5.45
N VAL A 152 0.92 -0.64 4.19
CA VAL A 152 0.54 0.73 3.80
C VAL A 152 -0.95 0.97 4.04
N ARG A 153 -1.31 2.21 4.40
CA ARG A 153 -2.69 2.55 4.79
C ARG A 153 -3.73 2.12 3.76
N GLY A 154 -3.46 2.32 2.48
CA GLY A 154 -4.41 1.93 1.43
C GLY A 154 -4.66 0.43 1.35
N PHE A 155 -3.68 -0.42 1.65
CA PHE A 155 -3.85 -1.87 1.73
C PHE A 155 -4.77 -2.22 2.91
N ARG A 156 -4.48 -1.69 4.10
CA ARG A 156 -5.28 -1.85 5.31
C ARG A 156 -6.74 -1.41 5.11
N GLU A 157 -6.95 -0.26 4.45
CA GLU A 157 -8.28 0.28 4.18
C GLU A 157 -9.07 -0.51 3.11
N ALA A 158 -8.37 -1.22 2.23
CA ALA A 158 -9.00 -2.03 1.19
C ALA A 158 -9.46 -3.39 1.71
N MET A 159 -8.67 -4.05 2.57
CA MET A 159 -8.89 -5.43 2.98
C MET A 159 -10.25 -5.73 3.61
N PRO A 160 -10.89 -4.85 4.42
CA PRO A 160 -12.21 -5.10 4.98
C PRO A 160 -13.34 -5.27 3.94
N ASN A 161 -13.08 -4.92 2.67
CA ASN A 161 -14.05 -5.10 1.58
C ASN A 161 -14.01 -6.50 0.96
N PHE A 162 -13.12 -7.38 1.41
CA PHE A 162 -12.99 -8.76 0.95
C PHE A 162 -13.38 -9.71 2.06
N LYS A 163 -13.81 -10.91 1.67
CA LYS A 163 -14.09 -12.00 2.60
C LYS A 163 -13.08 -13.13 2.44
N ALA A 164 -12.73 -13.76 3.54
CA ALA A 164 -11.90 -14.95 3.54
C ALA A 164 -12.65 -16.16 2.96
N GLY A 165 -11.93 -17.27 2.81
CA GLY A 165 -12.48 -18.58 2.51
C GLY A 165 -12.63 -19.46 3.74
N GLU A 166 -12.72 -20.73 3.45
CA GLU A 166 -12.65 -21.84 4.41
C GLU A 166 -11.43 -22.71 4.13
N TYR A 167 -11.01 -23.46 5.12
CA TYR A 167 -9.95 -24.44 4.95
C TYR A 167 -10.30 -25.79 5.57
N THR A 168 -9.73 -26.84 5.02
CA THR A 168 -9.79 -28.20 5.57
C THR A 168 -8.39 -28.74 5.77
N VAL A 169 -8.19 -29.48 6.86
CA VAL A 169 -6.95 -30.23 7.09
C VAL A 169 -7.16 -31.65 6.59
N ASN A 170 -6.38 -32.04 5.59
CA ASN A 170 -6.43 -33.37 4.99
C ASN A 170 -5.78 -34.42 5.93
N GLU A 171 -5.99 -35.73 5.63
CA GLU A 171 -5.42 -36.84 6.42
C GLU A 171 -3.88 -36.82 6.46
N ASP A 172 -3.25 -36.26 5.44
CA ASP A 172 -1.78 -36.11 5.34
C ASP A 172 -1.25 -34.82 5.99
N ASN A 173 -2.10 -34.09 6.72
CA ASN A 173 -1.86 -32.79 7.34
C ASN A 173 -1.60 -31.63 6.34
N THR A 174 -1.88 -31.80 5.07
CA THR A 174 -1.92 -30.65 4.14
C THR A 174 -3.19 -29.85 4.35
N ILE A 175 -3.15 -28.54 4.01
CA ILE A 175 -4.30 -27.66 4.12
C ILE A 175 -4.82 -27.35 2.72
N ALA A 176 -6.12 -27.55 2.53
CA ALA A 176 -6.84 -27.18 1.32
C ALA A 176 -7.73 -25.97 1.60
N PHE A 177 -7.59 -24.92 0.79
CA PHE A 177 -8.43 -23.72 0.86
C PHE A 177 -9.53 -23.78 -0.19
N SER A 178 -10.72 -23.30 0.17
CA SER A 178 -11.89 -23.23 -0.72
C SER A 178 -12.71 -21.98 -0.46
N GLY A 179 -13.46 -21.54 -1.46
CA GLY A 179 -14.39 -20.41 -1.34
C GLY A 179 -13.74 -19.10 -0.91
N TYR A 180 -12.45 -18.90 -1.15
CA TYR A 180 -11.73 -17.69 -0.78
C TYR A 180 -12.06 -16.51 -1.70
N GLY A 181 -12.01 -15.29 -1.14
CA GLY A 181 -12.23 -14.06 -1.90
C GLY A 181 -11.05 -13.73 -2.80
N GLN A 182 -11.36 -13.22 -3.98
CA GLN A 182 -10.37 -12.77 -4.97
C GLN A 182 -10.73 -11.37 -5.44
N GLY A 183 -9.76 -10.50 -5.50
CA GLY A 183 -10.01 -9.14 -5.96
C GLY A 183 -8.75 -8.35 -6.20
N ALA A 184 -8.95 -7.08 -6.48
CA ALA A 184 -7.87 -6.13 -6.67
C ALA A 184 -8.24 -4.78 -6.07
N PHE A 185 -7.24 -4.00 -5.71
CA PHE A 185 -7.45 -2.62 -5.26
C PHE A 185 -6.33 -1.70 -5.74
N PHE A 186 -6.70 -0.43 -5.88
CA PHE A 186 -5.90 0.61 -6.51
C PHE A 186 -5.72 1.73 -5.48
N ILE A 187 -4.50 1.92 -5.04
CA ILE A 187 -4.12 2.78 -3.92
C ILE A 187 -3.47 4.03 -4.47
N PRO A 188 -3.99 5.24 -4.19
CA PRO A 188 -3.27 6.49 -4.48
C PRO A 188 -1.99 6.58 -3.64
N SER A 189 -0.97 7.28 -4.14
CA SER A 189 0.34 7.36 -3.48
C SER A 189 0.27 7.90 -2.05
N GLY A 190 -0.69 8.80 -1.76
CA GLY A 190 -0.92 9.37 -0.43
C GLY A 190 -1.42 8.35 0.61
N LEU A 191 -1.94 7.20 0.18
CA LEU A 191 -2.26 6.05 1.04
C LEU A 191 -1.20 4.94 0.94
N GLY A 192 -0.14 5.16 0.16
CA GLY A 192 1.01 4.28 -0.02
C GLY A 192 2.29 4.89 0.54
N TYR A 193 3.30 5.10 -0.32
CA TYR A 193 4.62 5.61 0.08
C TYR A 193 4.79 7.12 -0.16
N PHE A 194 3.83 7.78 -0.79
CA PHE A 194 3.81 9.19 -1.13
C PHE A 194 5.14 9.68 -1.73
N SER A 195 5.82 10.62 -1.07
CA SER A 195 7.09 11.22 -1.51
C SER A 195 8.31 10.33 -1.33
N SER A 196 8.16 9.16 -0.70
CA SER A 196 9.24 8.22 -0.46
C SER A 196 9.35 7.19 -1.59
N THR A 197 10.57 6.72 -1.84
CA THR A 197 10.80 5.54 -2.65
C THR A 197 10.83 4.30 -1.77
N ALA A 198 10.30 3.17 -2.26
CA ALA A 198 10.33 1.89 -1.53
C ALA A 198 10.79 0.77 -2.47
N GLY A 199 12.02 0.32 -2.33
CA GLY A 199 12.62 -0.65 -3.23
C GLY A 199 12.60 -0.17 -4.68
N SER A 200 11.84 -0.87 -5.53
CA SER A 200 11.64 -0.51 -6.95
C SER A 200 10.46 0.43 -7.21
N ILE A 201 9.74 0.86 -6.17
CA ILE A 201 8.60 1.76 -6.25
C ILE A 201 9.12 3.21 -6.24
N PRO A 202 8.92 4.01 -7.31
CA PRO A 202 9.25 5.43 -7.31
C PRO A 202 8.36 6.23 -6.36
N ALA A 203 8.83 7.40 -5.93
CA ALA A 203 7.99 8.37 -5.21
C ALA A 203 6.74 8.74 -6.06
N TYR A 204 5.64 9.05 -5.37
CA TYR A 204 4.37 9.48 -5.97
C TYR A 204 3.73 8.44 -6.92
N SER A 205 3.99 7.15 -6.68
CA SER A 205 3.43 6.07 -7.50
C SER A 205 2.16 5.52 -6.87
N PRO A 206 1.02 5.53 -7.60
CA PRO A 206 -0.12 4.71 -7.24
C PRO A 206 0.23 3.22 -7.30
N LEU A 207 -0.36 2.44 -6.41
CA LEU A 207 -0.11 1.01 -6.28
C LEU A 207 -1.36 0.22 -6.64
N ILE A 208 -1.17 -0.93 -7.27
CA ILE A 208 -2.22 -1.89 -7.57
C ILE A 208 -1.87 -3.20 -6.87
N PHE A 209 -2.82 -3.79 -6.16
CA PHE A 209 -2.66 -5.12 -5.60
C PHE A 209 -3.77 -6.03 -6.10
N LYS A 210 -3.40 -7.23 -6.55
CA LYS A 210 -4.30 -8.36 -6.76
C LYS A 210 -4.13 -9.30 -5.57
N VAL A 211 -5.21 -9.77 -4.99
CA VAL A 211 -5.17 -10.58 -3.77
C VAL A 211 -6.10 -11.79 -3.85
N ASN A 212 -5.67 -12.89 -3.21
CA ASN A 212 -6.52 -14.02 -2.85
C ASN A 212 -6.50 -14.14 -1.34
N LEU A 213 -7.62 -13.91 -0.67
CA LEU A 213 -7.74 -13.90 0.78
C LEU A 213 -8.24 -15.25 1.29
N PHE A 214 -7.35 -16.05 1.89
CA PHE A 214 -7.66 -17.41 2.32
C PHE A 214 -8.22 -17.48 3.73
N VAL A 215 -7.54 -16.84 4.69
CA VAL A 215 -7.88 -16.89 6.13
C VAL A 215 -7.69 -15.51 6.75
N ILE A 216 -8.47 -15.21 7.77
CA ILE A 216 -8.26 -14.08 8.67
C ILE A 216 -8.00 -14.60 10.09
N ASN A 217 -7.30 -13.80 10.86
CA ASN A 217 -7.15 -14.00 12.30
C ASN A 217 -7.46 -12.67 12.99
N GLU A 218 -8.54 -12.67 13.78
CA GLU A 218 -8.83 -11.56 14.66
C GLU A 218 -7.67 -11.40 15.65
N THR A 219 -7.07 -10.21 15.67
CA THR A 219 -5.83 -9.97 16.41
C THR A 219 -6.12 -9.20 17.69
N ASP A 220 -5.48 -9.64 18.76
CA ASP A 220 -5.37 -9.00 20.06
C ASP A 220 -3.86 -8.75 20.24
N HIS A 221 -3.39 -7.51 20.00
CA HIS A 221 -1.97 -7.22 19.89
C HIS A 221 -1.26 -7.10 21.23
N ASP A 222 -1.96 -6.67 22.28
CA ASP A 222 -1.41 -6.52 23.63
C ASP A 222 -1.72 -7.71 24.53
N GLY A 223 -2.67 -8.57 24.13
CA GLY A 223 -3.01 -9.81 24.84
C GLY A 223 -3.88 -9.61 26.08
N ASP A 224 -4.64 -8.54 26.14
CA ASP A 224 -5.52 -8.23 27.28
C ASP A 224 -6.89 -8.94 27.20
N GLY A 225 -7.20 -9.52 26.05
CA GLY A 225 -8.44 -10.27 25.75
C GLY A 225 -9.51 -9.43 25.05
N ILE A 226 -9.22 -8.18 24.68
CA ILE A 226 -10.06 -7.35 23.84
C ILE A 226 -9.47 -7.40 22.41
N PRO A 227 -10.28 -7.69 21.37
CA PRO A 227 -9.78 -7.62 20.02
C PRO A 227 -9.34 -6.20 19.65
N SER A 228 -8.17 -6.07 19.02
CA SER A 228 -7.63 -4.76 18.61
C SER A 228 -8.55 -3.96 17.71
N SER A 229 -9.48 -4.61 17.00
CA SER A 229 -10.52 -3.96 16.21
C SER A 229 -11.54 -3.16 17.03
N GLN A 230 -11.63 -3.43 18.34
CA GLN A 230 -12.50 -2.74 19.27
C GLN A 230 -11.78 -1.60 20.03
N GLU A 231 -10.49 -1.43 19.80
CA GLU A 231 -9.65 -0.46 20.50
C GLU A 231 -8.98 0.54 19.56
N TYR A 232 -8.87 0.17 18.27
CA TYR A 232 -8.01 0.88 17.32
C TYR A 232 -8.51 2.30 16.99
N ASP A 233 -9.82 2.48 16.79
CA ASP A 233 -10.43 3.73 16.31
C ASP A 233 -11.90 3.75 16.72
N ASN A 234 -12.15 4.02 17.99
CA ASN A 234 -13.48 3.97 18.59
C ASN A 234 -14.32 5.21 18.28
N ASP A 235 -13.66 6.34 17.99
CA ASP A 235 -14.33 7.59 17.64
C ASP A 235 -14.55 7.75 16.12
N GLY A 236 -13.94 6.88 15.29
CA GLY A 236 -14.17 6.81 13.85
C GLY A 236 -13.44 7.91 13.06
N ASP A 237 -12.39 8.52 13.62
CA ASP A 237 -11.63 9.59 12.94
C ASP A 237 -10.52 9.06 12.01
N GLY A 238 -10.31 7.75 11.99
CA GLY A 238 -9.32 7.05 11.17
C GLY A 238 -7.89 7.10 11.73
N VAL A 239 -7.75 7.51 12.98
CA VAL A 239 -6.49 7.51 13.75
C VAL A 239 -6.64 6.52 14.89
N GLN A 240 -5.54 5.91 15.30
CA GLN A 240 -5.54 5.04 16.45
C GLN A 240 -5.77 5.83 17.74
N ASP A 241 -6.63 5.32 18.62
CA ASP A 241 -6.92 5.90 19.92
C ASP A 241 -5.74 5.71 20.90
N ASP A 242 -5.57 6.67 21.79
CA ASP A 242 -4.63 6.69 22.92
C ASP A 242 -5.39 7.37 24.07
N THR A 243 -6.16 6.57 24.83
CA THR A 243 -7.16 7.08 25.79
C THR A 243 -6.51 7.73 27.00
N ASP A 244 -5.38 7.21 27.49
CA ASP A 244 -4.70 7.75 28.68
C ASP A 244 -3.62 8.79 28.32
N GLY A 245 -3.25 8.91 27.02
CA GLY A 245 -2.35 9.95 26.50
C GLY A 245 -0.88 9.69 26.80
N ASP A 246 -0.48 8.44 27.05
CA ASP A 246 0.89 8.08 27.36
C ASP A 246 1.77 7.89 26.11
N GLY A 247 1.17 7.86 24.93
CA GLY A 247 1.80 7.74 23.61
C GLY A 247 1.86 6.31 23.08
N ILE A 248 1.25 5.34 23.78
CA ILE A 248 1.01 3.97 23.30
C ILE A 248 -0.46 3.91 22.88
N PRO A 249 -0.76 3.51 21.65
CA PRO A 249 -2.16 3.35 21.23
C PRO A 249 -2.88 2.25 22.01
N ASP A 250 -4.18 2.45 22.28
CA ASP A 250 -5.01 1.54 23.08
C ASP A 250 -4.88 0.08 22.66
N TYR A 251 -4.87 -0.21 21.34
CA TYR A 251 -4.74 -1.58 20.83
C TYR A 251 -3.37 -2.25 21.07
N LEU A 252 -2.40 -1.53 21.63
CA LEU A 252 -1.06 -2.00 22.03
C LEU A 252 -0.81 -1.84 23.53
N ASP A 253 -1.79 -1.38 24.29
CA ASP A 253 -1.67 -1.02 25.70
C ASP A 253 -2.69 -1.75 26.57
N ALA A 254 -2.26 -2.83 27.18
CA ALA A 254 -3.05 -3.72 28.05
C ALA A 254 -3.49 -3.08 29.40
N ASN A 255 -3.65 -1.75 29.51
CA ASN A 255 -4.02 -1.06 30.75
C ASN A 255 -5.53 -0.90 30.96
#